data_8a07119b80d62c64372e63cb385941ac
#
_entry.id   8a07119b80d62c64372e63cb385941ac
#
_cell.length_a   1.000
_cell.length_b   1.000
_cell.length_c   1.000
_cell.angle_alpha   90.00
_cell.angle_beta   90.00
_cell.angle_gamma   90.00
#
_symmetry.space_group_name_H-M   'P 1'
#
loop_
_entity.id
_entity.type
_entity.pdbx_description
1 polymer ?
#
loop_
_entity_poly.entity_id
_entity_poly.type
_entity_poly.pdbx_seq_one_letter_code
_entity_poly.pdbx_strand_id
1 'polypeptide(L)'
;MRARSKARKRAVDVLYEADQRVHLRAGQDGTQPGLGSVMVDVLADRIANPGTQAALPEYTVQVVEGVAEHVEQIDEALDTAVRAARGAGIEDRELSNRLIRRLEGER
;
A
#
# COMPACT_ATOMS: atom_id res chain seq x y z
N MET A 1 2.73 18.75 10.88
CA MET A 1 3.45 17.48 10.76
C MET A 1 2.67 16.30 11.32
N ARG A 2 2.12 16.44 12.51
CA ARG A 2 1.29 15.38 13.11
C ARG A 2 0.08 15.01 12.27
N ALA A 3 -0.58 16.00 11.66
CA ALA A 3 -1.74 15.76 10.81
C ALA A 3 -1.39 14.90 9.59
N ARG A 4 -0.26 15.17 8.94
CA ARG A 4 0.20 14.38 7.79
C ARG A 4 0.65 12.98 8.20
N SER A 5 1.29 12.86 9.37
CA SER A 5 1.69 11.54 9.89
C SER A 5 0.47 10.66 10.17
N LYS A 6 -0.56 11.23 10.78
CA LYS A 6 -1.83 10.52 11.01
C LYS A 6 -2.52 10.16 9.70
N ALA A 7 -2.52 11.09 8.74
CA ALA A 7 -3.10 10.84 7.42
C ALA A 7 -2.38 9.71 6.68
N ARG A 8 -1.06 9.67 6.74
CA ARG A 8 -0.27 8.58 6.16
C ARG A 8 -0.56 7.24 6.81
N LYS A 9 -0.70 7.22 8.12
CA LYS A 9 -1.05 6.00 8.85
C LYS A 9 -2.41 5.48 8.41
N ARG A 10 -3.39 6.36 8.25
CA ARG A 10 -4.72 5.97 7.77
C ARG A 10 -4.67 5.47 6.32
N ALA A 11 -3.79 6.05 5.48
CA ALA A 11 -3.57 5.55 4.13
C ALA A 11 -3.02 4.12 4.16
N VAL A 12 -2.05 3.84 5.02
CA VAL A 12 -1.50 2.49 5.19
C VAL A 12 -2.60 1.51 5.63
N ASP A 13 -3.48 1.91 6.54
CA ASP A 13 -4.59 1.06 6.97
C ASP A 13 -5.53 0.71 5.81
N VAL A 14 -5.84 1.68 4.95
CA VAL A 14 -6.66 1.44 3.75
C VAL A 14 -5.96 0.49 2.79
N LEU A 15 -4.69 0.72 2.52
CA LEU A 15 -3.89 -0.12 1.62
C LEU A 15 -3.76 -1.54 2.15
N TYR A 16 -3.56 -1.70 3.44
CA TYR A 16 -3.49 -3.02 4.08
C TYR A 16 -4.82 -3.76 3.94
N GLU A 17 -5.93 -3.10 4.18
CA GLU A 17 -7.25 -3.71 4.02
C GLU A 17 -7.49 -4.14 2.56
N ALA A 18 -7.07 -3.32 1.59
CA ALA A 18 -7.18 -3.67 0.18
C ALA A 18 -6.37 -4.92 -0.15
N ASP A 19 -5.15 -5.01 0.36
CA ASP A 19 -4.29 -6.17 0.16
C ASP A 19 -4.94 -7.44 0.74
N GLN A 20 -5.49 -7.36 1.94
CA GLN A 20 -6.20 -8.47 2.57
C GLN A 20 -7.41 -8.93 1.74
N ARG A 21 -8.17 -7.99 1.20
CA ARG A 21 -9.33 -8.32 0.36
C ARG A 21 -8.93 -9.05 -0.92
N VAL A 22 -7.83 -8.63 -1.55
CA VAL A 22 -7.31 -9.30 -2.73
C VAL A 22 -6.95 -10.75 -2.42
N HIS A 23 -6.24 -10.97 -1.32
CA HIS A 23 -5.84 -12.32 -0.91
C HIS A 23 -7.04 -13.22 -0.61
N LEU A 24 -8.06 -12.68 0.06
CA LEU A 24 -9.26 -13.45 0.38
C LEU A 24 -10.06 -13.82 -0.87
N ARG A 25 -10.13 -12.93 -1.85
CA ARG A 25 -10.89 -13.18 -3.09
C ARG A 25 -10.16 -14.07 -4.07
N ALA A 26 -8.85 -14.09 -4.05
CA ALA A 26 -8.02 -14.84 -5.00
C ALA A 26 -8.29 -16.35 -4.98
N GLY A 27 -8.82 -16.90 -3.89
CA GLY A 27 -9.12 -18.33 -3.76
C GLY A 27 -10.54 -18.74 -4.09
N GLN A 28 -11.45 -17.79 -4.40
CA GLN A 28 -12.88 -18.11 -4.49
C GLN A 28 -13.38 -18.46 -5.89
N ASP A 29 -12.85 -17.82 -6.92
CA ASP A 29 -13.36 -18.00 -8.29
C ASP A 29 -12.25 -18.13 -9.35
N GLY A 30 -11.00 -18.18 -8.93
CA GLY A 30 -9.86 -18.30 -9.84
C GLY A 30 -9.48 -16.99 -10.52
N THR A 31 -10.20 -15.91 -10.28
CA THR A 31 -9.84 -14.59 -10.80
C THR A 31 -9.23 -13.74 -9.69
N GLN A 32 -8.18 -13.00 -10.02
CA GLN A 32 -7.57 -12.04 -9.11
C GLN A 32 -8.06 -10.65 -9.45
N PRO A 33 -8.80 -9.98 -8.55
CA PRO A 33 -9.16 -8.59 -8.81
C PRO A 33 -7.91 -7.72 -8.81
N GLY A 34 -7.90 -6.67 -9.63
CA GLY A 34 -6.81 -5.71 -9.64
C GLY A 34 -6.66 -5.01 -8.31
N LEU A 35 -5.46 -4.99 -7.75
CA LEU A 35 -5.21 -4.37 -6.45
C LEU A 35 -5.60 -2.88 -6.45
N GLY A 36 -5.29 -2.14 -7.52
CA GLY A 36 -5.67 -0.73 -7.64
C GLY A 36 -7.18 -0.52 -7.56
N SER A 37 -7.95 -1.39 -8.23
CA SER A 37 -9.42 -1.33 -8.18
C SER A 37 -9.95 -1.59 -6.77
N VAL A 38 -9.38 -2.56 -6.08
CA VAL A 38 -9.77 -2.88 -4.69
C VAL A 38 -9.40 -1.72 -3.75
N MET A 39 -8.27 -1.08 -3.96
CA MET A 39 -7.87 0.11 -3.19
C MET A 39 -8.91 1.22 -3.31
N VAL A 40 -9.39 1.48 -4.52
CA VAL A 40 -10.42 2.49 -4.77
C VAL A 40 -11.74 2.10 -4.09
N ASP A 41 -12.12 0.83 -4.15
CA ASP A 41 -13.35 0.34 -3.51
C ASP A 41 -13.28 0.49 -1.99
N VAL A 42 -12.15 0.11 -1.37
CA VAL A 42 -11.96 0.26 0.08
C VAL A 42 -11.99 1.74 0.47
N LEU A 43 -11.33 2.58 -0.31
CA LEU A 43 -11.30 4.02 -0.06
C LEU A 43 -12.72 4.60 -0.10
N ALA A 44 -13.51 4.27 -1.12
CA ALA A 44 -14.88 4.72 -1.26
C ALA A 44 -15.74 4.26 -0.08
N ASP A 45 -15.57 3.02 0.35
CA ASP A 45 -16.29 2.47 1.49
C ASP A 45 -15.95 3.23 2.80
N ARG A 46 -14.67 3.54 3.01
CA ARG A 46 -14.25 4.29 4.20
C ARG A 46 -14.72 5.73 4.20
N ILE A 47 -14.81 6.34 3.03
CA ILE A 47 -15.36 7.70 2.91
C ILE A 47 -16.85 7.71 3.26
N ALA A 48 -17.59 6.73 2.72
CA ALA A 48 -19.03 6.64 2.96
C ALA A 48 -19.38 6.17 4.38
N ASN A 49 -18.56 5.29 4.95
CA ASN A 49 -18.84 4.63 6.22
C ASN A 49 -17.59 4.65 7.13
N PRO A 50 -17.24 5.81 7.72
CA PRO A 50 -16.06 5.88 8.58
C PRO A 50 -16.19 5.12 9.91
N GLY A 51 -17.40 4.69 10.28
CA GLY A 51 -17.63 3.99 11.53
C GLY A 51 -17.42 4.89 12.73
N THR A 52 -16.66 4.42 13.73
CA THR A 52 -16.34 5.19 14.92
C THR A 52 -15.14 6.10 14.74
N GLN A 53 -14.47 6.02 13.61
CA GLN A 53 -13.31 6.85 13.31
C GLN A 53 -13.74 8.18 12.70
N ALA A 54 -12.88 9.18 12.83
CA ALA A 54 -13.09 10.45 12.14
C ALA A 54 -13.09 10.23 10.62
N ALA A 55 -13.74 11.14 9.89
CA ALA A 55 -13.72 11.11 8.43
C ALA A 55 -12.28 11.09 7.90
N LEU A 56 -12.06 10.44 6.76
CA LEU A 56 -10.74 10.37 6.16
C LEU A 56 -10.24 11.77 5.75
N PRO A 57 -9.02 12.14 6.15
CA PRO A 57 -8.43 13.38 5.68
C PRO A 57 -8.26 13.37 4.16
N GLU A 58 -8.38 14.51 3.53
CA GLU A 58 -8.17 14.66 2.10
C GLU A 58 -6.78 14.16 1.66
N TYR A 59 -5.77 14.41 2.48
CA TYR A 59 -4.42 13.94 2.21
C TYR A 59 -4.35 12.40 2.14
N THR A 60 -5.08 11.71 3.02
CA THR A 60 -5.20 10.24 2.97
C THR A 60 -5.79 9.78 1.65
N VAL A 61 -6.87 10.44 1.20
CA VAL A 61 -7.52 10.12 -0.06
C VAL A 61 -6.54 10.29 -1.22
N GLN A 62 -5.81 11.40 -1.25
CA GLN A 62 -4.82 11.68 -2.29
C GLN A 62 -3.71 10.64 -2.33
N VAL A 63 -3.21 10.21 -1.17
CA VAL A 63 -2.16 9.19 -1.09
C VAL A 63 -2.67 7.86 -1.63
N VAL A 64 -3.84 7.41 -1.20
CA VAL A 64 -4.38 6.12 -1.66
C VAL A 64 -4.69 6.15 -3.16
N GLU A 65 -5.28 7.23 -3.66
CA GLU A 65 -5.56 7.38 -5.08
C GLU A 65 -4.27 7.36 -5.90
N GLY A 66 -3.22 8.02 -5.42
CA GLY A 66 -1.91 8.02 -6.08
C GLY A 66 -1.30 6.63 -6.14
N VAL A 67 -1.37 5.88 -5.04
CA VAL A 67 -0.87 4.49 -5.02
C VAL A 67 -1.69 3.61 -5.96
N ALA A 68 -3.02 3.73 -5.94
CA ALA A 68 -3.89 2.93 -6.81
C ALA A 68 -3.62 3.19 -8.30
N GLU A 69 -3.36 4.44 -8.65
CA GLU A 69 -3.05 4.84 -10.03
C GLU A 69 -1.72 4.28 -10.51
N HIS A 70 -0.74 4.15 -9.62
CA HIS A 70 0.62 3.74 -9.96
C HIS A 70 1.00 2.36 -9.41
N VAL A 71 0.03 1.56 -8.99
CA VAL A 71 0.32 0.30 -8.30
C VAL A 71 1.16 -0.66 -9.15
N GLU A 72 0.90 -0.75 -10.45
CA GLU A 72 1.66 -1.63 -11.33
C GLU A 72 3.12 -1.19 -11.44
N GLN A 73 3.34 0.12 -11.56
CA GLN A 73 4.69 0.69 -11.63
C GLN A 73 5.44 0.50 -10.31
N ILE A 74 4.75 0.64 -9.18
CA ILE A 74 5.33 0.43 -7.86
C ILE A 74 5.75 -1.02 -7.70
N ASP A 75 4.87 -1.96 -8.03
CA ASP A 75 5.16 -3.40 -7.95
C ASP A 75 6.32 -3.79 -8.86
N GLU A 76 6.36 -3.25 -10.07
CA GLU A 76 7.44 -3.51 -11.01
C GLU A 76 8.77 -2.99 -10.49
N ALA A 77 8.78 -1.79 -9.92
CA ALA A 77 9.98 -1.21 -9.32
C ALA A 77 10.48 -2.02 -8.13
N LEU A 78 9.58 -2.49 -7.27
CA LEU A 78 9.92 -3.35 -6.14
C LEU A 78 10.47 -4.69 -6.60
N ASP A 79 9.85 -5.31 -7.59
CA ASP A 79 10.30 -6.58 -8.15
C ASP A 79 11.71 -6.46 -8.75
N THR A 80 11.95 -5.40 -9.50
CA THR A 80 13.28 -5.11 -10.06
C THR A 80 14.33 -4.94 -8.96
N ALA A 81 13.99 -4.20 -7.90
CA ALA A 81 14.90 -3.98 -6.77
C ALA A 81 15.22 -5.29 -6.05
N VAL A 82 14.20 -6.15 -5.83
CA VAL A 82 14.39 -7.45 -5.18
C VAL A 82 15.30 -8.36 -6.02
N ARG A 83 15.06 -8.42 -7.32
CA ARG A 83 15.89 -9.23 -8.23
C ARG A 83 17.33 -8.75 -8.25
N ALA A 84 17.54 -7.44 -8.31
CA ALA A 84 18.89 -6.87 -8.26
C ALA A 84 19.60 -7.20 -6.95
N ALA A 85 18.91 -7.11 -5.82
CA ALA A 85 19.44 -7.43 -4.52
C ALA A 85 19.81 -8.92 -4.40
N ARG A 86 18.95 -9.80 -4.90
CA ARG A 86 19.24 -11.26 -4.92
C ARG A 86 20.42 -11.57 -5.80
N GLY A 87 20.53 -10.93 -6.95
CA GLY A 87 21.70 -11.07 -7.83
C GLY A 87 23.00 -10.61 -7.17
N ALA A 88 22.93 -9.66 -6.26
CA ALA A 88 24.06 -9.19 -5.46
C ALA A 88 24.32 -10.04 -4.19
N GLY A 89 23.52 -11.10 -3.97
CA GLY A 89 23.67 -11.98 -2.82
C GLY A 89 23.04 -11.46 -1.52
N ILE A 90 22.14 -10.49 -1.64
CA ILE A 90 21.45 -9.92 -0.47
C ILE A 90 20.19 -10.76 -0.18
N GLU A 91 20.05 -11.24 1.07
CA GLU A 91 18.88 -11.98 1.49
C GLU A 91 17.68 -11.06 1.68
N ASP A 92 16.46 -11.59 1.50
CA ASP A 92 15.23 -10.82 1.59
C ASP A 92 15.10 -10.05 2.90
N ARG A 93 15.48 -10.67 4.01
CA ARG A 93 15.43 -10.03 5.33
C ARG A 93 16.35 -8.83 5.41
N GLU A 94 17.56 -8.96 4.89
CA GLU A 94 18.54 -7.87 4.85
C GLU A 94 18.04 -6.74 3.96
N LEU A 95 17.46 -7.08 2.81
CA LEU A 95 16.89 -6.10 1.90
C LEU A 95 15.79 -5.30 2.58
N SER A 96 14.87 -5.98 3.27
CA SER A 96 13.79 -5.32 4.00
C SER A 96 14.32 -4.33 5.03
N ASN A 97 15.33 -4.74 5.79
CA ASN A 97 15.96 -3.89 6.79
C ASN A 97 16.64 -2.67 6.16
N ARG A 98 17.30 -2.84 5.03
CA ARG A 98 17.94 -1.74 4.31
C ARG A 98 16.92 -0.76 3.76
N LEU A 99 15.82 -1.25 3.21
CA LEU A 99 14.75 -0.40 2.70
C LEU A 99 14.12 0.43 3.80
N ILE A 100 13.86 -0.17 4.94
CA ILE A 100 13.31 0.54 6.11
C ILE A 100 14.25 1.65 6.56
N ARG A 101 15.55 1.35 6.70
CA ARG A 101 16.55 2.35 7.09
C ARG A 101 16.63 3.50 6.10
N ARG A 102 16.57 3.20 4.81
CA ARG A 102 16.65 4.21 3.77
C ARG A 102 15.44 5.14 3.82
N LEU A 103 14.25 4.57 3.98
CA LEU A 103 13.03 5.36 4.11
C LEU A 103 13.05 6.26 5.34
N GLU A 104 13.60 5.77 6.45
CA GLU A 104 13.75 6.58 7.67
C GLU A 104 14.81 7.65 7.53
N GLY A 105 15.87 7.39 6.78
CA GLY A 105 16.99 8.32 6.58
C GLY A 105 16.73 9.42 5.58
N GLU A 106 15.75 9.28 4.69
CA GLU A 106 15.45 10.24 3.61
C GLU A 106 14.40 11.28 4.00
N ARG A 107 14.32 11.62 5.23
CA ARG A 107 13.35 12.63 5.69
C ARG A 107 13.76 14.05 5.40
#